data_aa2740221d671c05a676171e0e468c6e
#
_entry.id   aa2740221d671c05a676171e0e468c6e
#
_cell.length_a   1.000
_cell.length_b   1.000
_cell.length_c   1.000
_cell.angle_alpha   90.00
_cell.angle_beta   90.00
_cell.angle_gamma   90.00
#
_symmetry.space_group_name_H-M   'P 1'
#
loop_
_entity.id
_entity.type
_entity.pdbx_description
1 polymer ?
#
loop_
_entity_poly.entity_id
_entity_poly.type
_entity_poly.pdbx_seq_one_letter_code
_entity_poly.pdbx_strand_id
1 'polypeptide(L)'
;MSRTKGRIYSDIAIPPGKILLDSIKALSISQTELARRMDQPIQAINEIIEGKKEITASTAAQLEKVLGTPAYIWLNLERGYRLKKN
;
A
#
# COMPACT_ATOMS: atom_id res chain seq x y z
N MET A 1 -28.34 -6.30 8.21
CA MET A 1 -27.43 -5.54 8.43
C MET A 1 -26.24 -5.31 7.55
N SER A 2 -26.58 -5.11 6.33
CA SER A 2 -25.56 -4.77 5.36
C SER A 2 -24.85 -3.47 5.72
N ARG A 3 -25.56 -2.54 6.35
CA ARG A 3 -24.90 -1.30 6.68
C ARG A 3 -23.88 -1.46 7.79
N THR A 4 -24.04 -2.49 8.62
CA THR A 4 -23.02 -2.78 9.62
C THR A 4 -21.71 -3.17 8.96
N LYS A 5 -21.82 -3.97 7.92
CA LYS A 5 -20.65 -4.39 7.19
C LYS A 5 -19.93 -3.22 6.56
N GLY A 6 -20.69 -2.32 5.94
CA GLY A 6 -20.10 -1.14 5.36
C GLY A 6 -19.44 -0.26 6.39
N ARG A 7 -20.07 -0.15 7.56
CA ARG A 7 -19.53 0.67 8.61
C ARG A 7 -18.22 0.11 9.15
N ILE A 8 -18.11 -1.22 9.24
CA ILE A 8 -16.89 -1.83 9.70
C ILE A 8 -15.73 -1.45 8.79
N TYR A 9 -15.95 -1.53 7.49
CA TYR A 9 -14.88 -1.19 6.55
C TYR A 9 -14.50 0.27 6.62
N SER A 10 -15.47 1.16 6.78
CA SER A 10 -15.16 2.58 6.83
C SER A 10 -14.50 2.97 8.13
N ASP A 11 -14.71 2.19 9.20
CA ASP A 11 -14.14 2.54 10.51
C ASP A 11 -12.74 2.00 10.71
N ILE A 12 -12.29 1.10 9.86
CA ILE A 12 -10.97 0.48 10.00
C ILE A 12 -9.98 1.22 9.13
N ALA A 13 -8.90 1.69 9.76
CA ALA A 13 -7.80 2.29 9.01
C ALA A 13 -6.90 1.18 8.50
N ILE A 14 -7.03 0.85 7.22
CA ILE A 14 -6.25 -0.22 6.60
C ILE A 14 -4.98 0.38 6.01
N PRO A 15 -3.80 0.03 6.57
CA PRO A 15 -2.55 0.59 6.05
C PRO A 15 -2.30 0.13 4.62
N PRO A 16 -1.91 1.03 3.72
CA PRO A 16 -1.54 0.62 2.36
C PRO A 16 -0.44 -0.42 2.34
N GLY A 17 0.44 -0.40 3.34
CA GLY A 17 1.52 -1.38 3.44
C GLY A 17 1.03 -2.80 3.54
N LYS A 18 -0.12 -3.01 4.19
CA LYS A 18 -0.70 -4.35 4.27
C LYS A 18 -1.16 -4.82 2.90
N ILE A 19 -1.78 -3.93 2.14
CA ILE A 19 -2.22 -4.24 0.79
C ILE A 19 -1.00 -4.52 -0.09
N LEU A 20 0.05 -3.74 0.09
CA LEU A 20 1.29 -3.95 -0.66
C LEU A 20 1.88 -5.33 -0.36
N LEU A 21 1.95 -5.69 0.91
CA LEU A 21 2.49 -6.99 1.31
C LEU A 21 1.68 -8.12 0.71
N ASP A 22 0.34 -8.01 0.78
CA ASP A 22 -0.53 -9.02 0.20
C ASP A 22 -0.33 -9.13 -1.31
N SER A 23 -0.13 -7.98 -1.97
CA SER A 23 0.05 -7.94 -3.42
C SER A 23 1.32 -8.67 -3.86
N ILE A 24 2.44 -8.42 -3.17
CA ILE A 24 3.67 -9.09 -3.56
C ILE A 24 3.65 -10.57 -3.22
N LYS A 25 2.95 -10.94 -2.16
CA LYS A 25 2.77 -12.36 -1.86
C LYS A 25 1.98 -13.05 -2.96
N ALA A 26 0.93 -12.40 -3.45
CA ALA A 26 0.12 -12.95 -4.53
C ALA A 26 0.93 -13.12 -5.80
N LEU A 27 1.91 -12.25 -6.03
CA LEU A 27 2.77 -12.33 -7.21
C LEU A 27 4.01 -13.17 -6.97
N SER A 28 4.18 -13.70 -5.78
CA SER A 28 5.32 -14.54 -5.40
C SER A 28 6.65 -13.81 -5.54
N ILE A 29 6.67 -12.52 -5.23
CA ILE A 29 7.93 -11.78 -5.20
C ILE A 29 8.23 -11.35 -3.77
N SER A 30 9.51 -11.22 -3.47
CA SER A 30 9.95 -10.83 -2.14
C SER A 30 9.99 -9.31 -2.03
N GLN A 31 10.12 -8.81 -0.80
CA GLN A 31 10.30 -7.39 -0.58
C GLN A 31 11.59 -6.90 -1.22
N THR A 32 12.65 -7.72 -1.18
CA THR A 32 13.91 -7.40 -1.81
C THR A 32 13.75 -7.25 -3.31
N GLU A 33 13.00 -8.16 -3.92
CA GLU A 33 12.77 -8.10 -5.36
C GLU A 33 11.96 -6.86 -5.73
N LEU A 34 10.96 -6.53 -4.93
CA LEU A 34 10.18 -5.34 -5.16
C LEU A 34 11.05 -4.09 -5.11
N ALA A 35 11.91 -4.02 -4.08
CA ALA A 35 12.81 -2.89 -3.93
C ALA A 35 13.73 -2.75 -5.15
N ARG A 36 14.24 -3.87 -5.63
CA ARG A 36 15.11 -3.89 -6.81
C ARG A 36 14.35 -3.35 -8.04
N ARG A 37 13.13 -3.81 -8.23
CA ARG A 37 12.35 -3.41 -9.40
C ARG A 37 11.96 -1.94 -9.34
N MET A 38 11.81 -1.40 -8.13
CA MET A 38 11.47 0.00 -7.94
C MET A 38 12.69 0.90 -7.83
N ASP A 39 13.88 0.28 -7.89
CA ASP A 39 15.14 1.01 -7.72
C ASP A 39 15.14 1.79 -6.40
N GLN A 40 14.72 1.12 -5.34
CA GLN A 40 14.63 1.68 -4.00
C GLN A 40 15.38 0.81 -3.02
N PRO A 41 15.90 1.39 -1.92
CA PRO A 41 16.49 0.57 -0.87
C PRO A 41 15.41 -0.30 -0.22
N ILE A 42 15.81 -1.50 0.20
CA ILE A 42 14.89 -2.41 0.88
C ILE A 42 14.27 -1.73 2.11
N GLN A 43 15.04 -0.87 2.77
CA GLN A 43 14.56 -0.17 3.95
C GLN A 43 13.34 0.70 3.63
N ALA A 44 13.33 1.36 2.46
CA ALA A 44 12.20 2.18 2.06
C ALA A 44 10.94 1.34 1.90
N ILE A 45 11.08 0.14 1.33
CA ILE A 45 9.95 -0.76 1.15
C ILE A 45 9.43 -1.24 2.51
N ASN A 46 10.35 -1.60 3.41
CA ASN A 46 9.97 -2.04 4.75
C ASN A 46 9.21 -0.95 5.49
N GLU A 47 9.64 0.30 5.35
CA GLU A 47 8.98 1.42 6.03
C GLU A 47 7.58 1.66 5.50
N ILE A 48 7.37 1.47 4.21
CA ILE A 48 6.04 1.60 3.63
C ILE A 48 5.14 0.49 4.17
N ILE A 49 5.66 -0.73 4.21
CA ILE A 49 4.89 -1.87 4.70
C ILE A 49 4.51 -1.70 6.17
N GLU A 50 5.42 -1.12 6.95
CA GLU A 50 5.18 -0.89 8.38
C GLU A 50 4.35 0.34 8.66
N GLY A 51 4.02 1.12 7.64
CA GLY A 51 3.21 2.32 7.82
C GLY A 51 4.00 3.52 8.30
N LYS A 52 5.32 3.43 8.32
CA LYS A 52 6.18 4.53 8.78
C LYS A 52 6.46 5.56 7.70
N LYS A 53 6.29 5.17 6.45
CA LYS A 53 6.54 6.05 5.31
C LYS A 53 5.32 6.04 4.42
N GLU A 54 4.84 7.23 4.04
CA GLU A 54 3.66 7.31 3.22
C GLU A 54 3.97 7.02 1.76
N ILE A 55 2.93 6.61 1.03
CA ILE A 55 3.04 6.38 -0.40
C ILE A 55 2.79 7.70 -1.10
N THR A 56 3.85 8.23 -1.71
CA THR A 56 3.77 9.47 -2.49
C THR A 56 3.33 9.17 -3.91
N ALA A 57 3.05 10.24 -4.69
CA ALA A 57 2.68 10.08 -6.09
C ALA A 57 3.77 9.34 -6.87
N SER A 58 5.02 9.64 -6.57
CA SER A 58 6.16 8.98 -7.23
C SER A 58 6.19 7.48 -6.91
N THR A 59 6.03 7.15 -5.64
CA THR A 59 6.01 5.76 -5.21
C THR A 59 4.83 5.01 -5.81
N ALA A 60 3.66 5.66 -5.84
CA ALA A 60 2.46 5.05 -6.42
C ALA A 60 2.65 4.74 -7.90
N ALA A 61 3.31 5.63 -8.62
CA ALA A 61 3.59 5.41 -10.03
C ALA A 61 4.53 4.21 -10.22
N GLN A 62 5.52 4.08 -9.36
CA GLN A 62 6.43 2.95 -9.42
C GLN A 62 5.71 1.64 -9.09
N LEU A 63 4.83 1.67 -8.11
CA LEU A 63 4.05 0.49 -7.76
C LEU A 63 3.14 0.07 -8.89
N GLU A 64 2.55 1.03 -9.59
CA GLU A 64 1.73 0.71 -10.74
C GLU A 64 2.54 -0.03 -11.81
N LYS A 65 3.74 0.43 -12.07
CA LYS A 65 4.60 -0.18 -13.08
C LYS A 65 4.95 -1.62 -12.73
N VAL A 66 5.23 -1.88 -11.47
CA VAL A 66 5.71 -3.20 -11.06
C VAL A 66 4.56 -4.16 -10.79
N LEU A 67 3.49 -3.67 -10.15
CA LEU A 67 2.41 -4.53 -9.67
C LEU A 67 1.15 -4.47 -10.52
N GLY A 68 1.01 -3.44 -11.34
CA GLY A 68 -0.16 -3.29 -12.18
C GLY A 68 -1.34 -2.59 -11.54
N THR A 69 -1.30 -2.39 -10.23
CA THR A 69 -2.36 -1.67 -9.55
C THR A 69 -2.23 -0.18 -9.86
N PRO A 70 -3.29 0.47 -10.36
CA PRO A 70 -3.19 1.87 -10.74
C PRO A 70 -2.72 2.76 -9.60
N ALA A 71 -1.94 3.79 -9.95
CA ALA A 71 -1.39 4.70 -8.95
C ALA A 71 -2.47 5.34 -8.09
N TYR A 72 -3.61 5.69 -8.68
CA TYR A 72 -4.66 6.37 -7.93
C TYR A 72 -5.23 5.48 -6.83
N ILE A 73 -5.20 4.16 -7.00
CA ILE A 73 -5.64 3.24 -5.97
C ILE A 73 -4.72 3.35 -4.75
N TRP A 74 -3.40 3.34 -5.00
CA TRP A 74 -2.44 3.46 -3.91
C TRP A 74 -2.59 4.78 -3.17
N LEU A 75 -2.79 5.86 -3.92
CA LEU A 75 -2.94 7.19 -3.31
C LEU A 75 -4.23 7.30 -2.51
N ASN A 76 -5.31 6.68 -2.99
CA ASN A 76 -6.57 6.66 -2.25
C ASN A 76 -6.44 5.86 -0.96
N LEU A 77 -5.74 4.73 -1.01
CA LEU A 77 -5.50 3.92 0.19
C LEU A 77 -4.69 4.71 1.21
N GLU A 78 -3.68 5.40 0.74
CA GLU A 78 -2.82 6.20 1.62
C GLU A 78 -3.62 7.32 2.27
N ARG A 79 -4.41 8.04 1.49
CA ARG A 79 -5.21 9.14 2.01
C ARG A 79 -6.22 8.65 3.03
N GLY A 80 -6.91 7.56 2.73
CA GLY A 80 -7.91 7.00 3.64
C GLY A 80 -7.28 6.59 4.96
N TYR A 81 -6.11 5.98 4.88
CA TYR A 81 -5.40 5.54 6.07
C TYR A 81 -5.00 6.74 6.95
N ARG A 82 -4.42 7.77 6.34
CA ARG A 82 -3.98 8.94 7.11
C ARG A 82 -5.16 9.67 7.75
N LEU A 83 -6.27 9.75 7.04
CA LEU A 83 -7.46 10.40 7.59
C LEU A 83 -8.01 9.63 8.79
N LYS A 84 -8.05 8.32 8.69
CA LYS A 84 -8.55 7.49 9.79
C LYS A 84 -7.59 7.47 10.96
N LYS A 85 -6.29 7.49 10.67
CA LYS A 85 -5.29 7.42 11.70
C LYS A 85 -5.30 8.68 12.57
N ASN A 86 -5.58 9.81 11.97
CA ASN A 86 -5.63 11.07 12.70
C ASN A 86 -6.97 11.26 13.38
#